data_c0602bc03abf04c96ce7997ea6d4625e
#
_entry.id   c0602bc03abf04c96ce7997ea6d4625e
#
_cell.length_a   1.000
_cell.length_b   1.000
_cell.length_c   1.000
_cell.angle_alpha   90.00
_cell.angle_beta   90.00
_cell.angle_gamma   90.00
#
_symmetry.space_group_name_H-M   'P 1'
#
loop_
_entity.id
_entity.type
_entity.pdbx_description
1 polymer ?
#
loop_
_entity_poly.entity_id
_entity_poly.type
_entity_poly.pdbx_seq_one_letter_code
_entity_poly.pdbx_strand_id
1 'polypeptide(L)'
;MRTATAQAWVYLADSRTMAETPSETIALVVTSPPYWHIKDYGVPHQIGYGQSLHEYLYDLSRVWKECWRVLKPGRRLCINVGDQFARATVYGQYKVIPLHAEIIAQCETIGFDYLGAIIWQKKTTMRPSGGAVVMGSFPYPPNGIVELDYEYILLFRKPGKVELLDSAAREASALSRDEWKTYFSGHWHFAGERQALHEAMFPEELPRRLIRMFSLLGETVLDPFAGSGTTLKVALDLGRSAVGYEIQPNYIPLIREKLGVNSLIAPDVQIRTRATALPPVEPPEGYQPRIKDARPQTESPLQQGEPEATHKVVALRNNGDHTPVLLTDSGLTVSLLGIVVPPHLQEQAWDYLNRYVVGKRVLLRFDPLRGTSETPTPAYLYLTNRLFVNRKMIEMGLAQADRNHAYRYRERFIAAEEKQAS
;
A
#
# COMPACT_ATOMS: atom_id res chain seq x y z
N MET A 1 17.05 -12.73 -40.56
CA MET A 1 17.83 -12.40 -39.36
C MET A 1 17.15 -13.08 -38.17
N ARG A 2 17.86 -13.86 -37.37
CA ARG A 2 17.27 -14.40 -36.11
C ARG A 2 16.99 -13.21 -35.21
N THR A 3 15.72 -12.96 -34.90
CA THR A 3 15.35 -12.05 -33.81
C THR A 3 16.04 -12.56 -32.55
N ALA A 4 16.87 -11.73 -31.92
CA ALA A 4 17.49 -12.09 -30.66
C ALA A 4 16.37 -12.52 -29.71
N THR A 5 16.52 -13.69 -29.11
CA THR A 5 15.52 -14.20 -28.15
C THR A 5 15.45 -13.21 -26.99
N ALA A 6 14.26 -12.78 -26.63
CA ALA A 6 14.06 -11.87 -25.50
C ALA A 6 14.58 -12.51 -24.21
N GLN A 7 15.30 -11.76 -23.40
CA GLN A 7 15.97 -12.23 -22.18
C GLN A 7 15.49 -11.43 -20.96
N ALA A 8 15.52 -12.05 -19.79
CA ALA A 8 15.26 -11.35 -18.53
C ALA A 8 16.44 -11.47 -17.55
N TRP A 9 16.79 -10.36 -16.95
CA TRP A 9 17.76 -10.28 -15.86
C TRP A 9 17.03 -9.79 -14.61
N VAL A 10 17.06 -10.56 -13.55
CA VAL A 10 16.47 -10.24 -12.27
C VAL A 10 17.54 -10.16 -11.21
N TYR A 11 17.64 -9.03 -10.56
CA TYR A 11 18.60 -8.80 -9.49
C TYR A 11 17.91 -8.76 -8.13
N LEU A 12 18.27 -9.69 -7.27
CA LEU A 12 17.90 -9.61 -5.85
C LEU A 12 18.81 -8.57 -5.19
N ALA A 13 18.40 -7.31 -5.24
CA ALA A 13 19.21 -6.17 -4.88
C ALA A 13 18.35 -4.91 -4.65
N ASP A 14 18.93 -3.95 -3.92
CA ASP A 14 18.33 -2.64 -3.69
C ASP A 14 18.50 -1.76 -4.93
N SER A 15 17.39 -1.25 -5.45
CA SER A 15 17.34 -0.42 -6.66
C SER A 15 17.79 1.04 -6.43
N ARG A 16 18.03 1.45 -5.19
CA ARG A 16 18.69 2.74 -4.92
C ARG A 16 20.13 2.82 -5.45
N THR A 17 20.67 1.69 -5.90
CA THR A 17 21.93 1.57 -6.66
C THR A 17 21.77 0.42 -7.63
N MET A 18 21.74 0.71 -8.93
CA MET A 18 21.57 -0.30 -10.00
C MET A 18 22.90 -0.59 -10.72
N ALA A 19 23.94 -0.95 -9.97
CA ALA A 19 25.29 -1.13 -10.50
C ALA A 19 25.41 -2.20 -11.60
N GLU A 20 24.49 -3.19 -11.60
CA GLU A 20 24.46 -4.27 -12.58
C GLU A 20 23.93 -3.83 -13.95
N THR A 21 23.23 -2.70 -13.99
CA THR A 21 22.65 -2.15 -15.22
C THR A 21 23.53 -0.99 -15.73
N PRO A 22 24.18 -1.12 -16.88
CA PRO A 22 25.00 -0.05 -17.44
C PRO A 22 24.18 1.20 -17.77
N SER A 23 24.86 2.35 -17.80
CA SER A 23 24.22 3.61 -18.19
C SER A 23 23.72 3.54 -19.63
N GLU A 24 22.57 4.17 -19.88
CA GLU A 24 21.99 4.35 -21.22
C GLU A 24 21.76 3.05 -22.02
N THR A 25 21.37 1.96 -21.31
CA THR A 25 21.04 0.68 -21.94
C THR A 25 19.54 0.38 -21.98
N ILE A 26 18.74 1.05 -21.15
CA ILE A 26 17.31 0.83 -20.99
C ILE A 26 16.51 1.73 -21.95
N ALA A 27 15.51 1.14 -22.63
CA ALA A 27 14.63 1.87 -23.54
C ALA A 27 13.35 2.39 -22.85
N LEU A 28 12.89 1.72 -21.80
CA LEU A 28 11.67 2.08 -21.09
C LEU A 28 11.76 1.64 -19.64
N VAL A 29 11.33 2.49 -18.72
CA VAL A 29 11.08 2.12 -17.33
C VAL A 29 9.57 2.13 -17.09
N VAL A 30 9.04 1.03 -16.54
CA VAL A 30 7.65 0.90 -16.11
C VAL A 30 7.62 0.34 -14.70
N THR A 31 7.08 1.08 -13.75
CA THR A 31 7.15 0.69 -12.34
C THR A 31 6.02 1.28 -11.48
N SER A 32 5.85 0.70 -10.30
CA SER A 32 5.05 1.25 -9.21
C SER A 32 5.88 1.17 -7.93
N PRO A 33 6.20 2.30 -7.28
CA PRO A 33 7.00 2.28 -6.06
C PRO A 33 6.23 1.67 -4.89
N PRO A 34 6.93 1.15 -3.86
CA PRO A 34 6.29 0.75 -2.62
C PRO A 34 5.61 1.96 -1.98
N TYR A 35 4.43 1.74 -1.39
CA TYR A 35 3.72 2.80 -0.68
C TYR A 35 4.35 3.10 0.68
N TRP A 36 4.36 4.37 1.05
CA TRP A 36 4.85 4.79 2.35
C TRP A 36 4.01 4.19 3.48
N HIS A 37 4.66 3.51 4.43
CA HIS A 37 4.09 3.02 5.69
C HIS A 37 2.87 2.07 5.59
N ILE A 38 2.48 1.62 4.38
CA ILE A 38 1.32 0.73 4.25
C ILE A 38 1.73 -0.73 4.45
N LYS A 39 2.87 -1.14 3.88
CA LYS A 39 3.27 -2.54 3.85
C LYS A 39 4.68 -2.76 4.39
N ASP A 40 4.78 -3.69 5.32
CA ASP A 40 6.04 -4.29 5.74
C ASP A 40 6.35 -5.50 4.85
N TYR A 41 7.45 -5.43 4.13
CA TYR A 41 7.96 -6.54 3.32
C TYR A 41 8.89 -7.45 4.12
N GLY A 42 9.19 -7.12 5.40
CA GLY A 42 10.04 -7.94 6.27
C GLY A 42 11.52 -7.94 5.92
N VAL A 43 11.99 -6.97 5.15
CA VAL A 43 13.41 -6.82 4.80
C VAL A 43 14.00 -5.56 5.41
N PRO A 44 15.22 -5.63 5.98
CA PRO A 44 15.91 -4.44 6.47
C PRO A 44 16.08 -3.41 5.35
N HIS A 45 15.98 -2.13 5.72
CA HIS A 45 16.18 -1.00 4.81
C HIS A 45 15.23 -0.92 3.60
N GLN A 46 14.08 -1.62 3.64
CA GLN A 46 13.05 -1.45 2.64
C GLN A 46 12.59 0.02 2.55
N ILE A 47 12.25 0.46 1.35
CA ILE A 47 11.71 1.81 1.15
C ILE A 47 10.27 1.87 1.67
N GLY A 48 9.95 2.87 2.48
CA GLY A 48 8.61 3.24 2.92
C GLY A 48 8.25 2.81 4.34
N TYR A 49 8.46 1.55 4.73
CA TYR A 49 8.06 1.08 6.05
C TYR A 49 9.08 1.50 7.13
N GLY A 50 8.58 2.08 8.23
CA GLY A 50 9.41 2.55 9.34
C GLY A 50 10.13 3.90 9.09
N GLN A 51 10.05 4.43 7.90
CA GLN A 51 10.65 5.71 7.51
C GLN A 51 9.73 6.90 7.81
N SER A 52 10.32 8.09 8.04
CA SER A 52 9.57 9.33 7.91
C SER A 52 9.15 9.53 6.45
N LEU A 53 8.18 10.42 6.21
CA LEU A 53 7.75 10.74 4.85
C LEU A 53 8.91 11.32 4.02
N HIS A 54 9.76 12.17 4.63
CA HIS A 54 10.91 12.75 3.93
C HIS A 54 11.97 11.69 3.62
N GLU A 55 12.30 10.78 4.56
CA GLU A 55 13.22 9.67 4.31
C GLU A 55 12.75 8.81 3.14
N TYR A 56 11.45 8.47 3.11
CA TYR A 56 10.83 7.74 2.01
C TYR A 56 10.95 8.48 0.67
N LEU A 57 10.63 9.77 0.65
CA LEU A 57 10.71 10.59 -0.56
C LEU A 57 12.15 10.72 -1.07
N TYR A 58 13.13 10.89 -0.17
CA TYR A 58 14.54 10.90 -0.56
C TYR A 58 14.98 9.55 -1.14
N ASP A 59 14.52 8.43 -0.56
CA ASP A 59 14.86 7.11 -1.09
C ASP A 59 14.25 6.86 -2.48
N LEU A 60 13.01 7.29 -2.72
CA LEU A 60 12.42 7.25 -4.06
C LEU A 60 13.23 8.09 -5.06
N SER A 61 13.64 9.29 -4.67
CA SER A 61 14.42 10.17 -5.56
C SER A 61 15.76 9.56 -5.99
N ARG A 62 16.38 8.75 -5.13
CA ARG A 62 17.58 7.97 -5.46
C ARG A 62 17.32 6.95 -6.55
N VAL A 63 16.19 6.25 -6.48
CA VAL A 63 15.78 5.28 -7.51
C VAL A 63 15.53 5.99 -8.84
N TRP A 64 14.87 7.16 -8.83
CA TRP A 64 14.64 7.91 -10.06
C TRP A 64 15.95 8.43 -10.68
N LYS A 65 16.94 8.79 -9.86
CA LYS A 65 18.28 9.16 -10.32
C LYS A 65 19.00 7.99 -11.01
N GLU A 66 18.88 6.78 -10.49
CA GLU A 66 19.38 5.58 -11.13
C GLU A 66 18.61 5.25 -12.41
N CYS A 67 17.28 5.41 -12.42
CA CYS A 67 16.48 5.30 -13.65
C CYS A 67 16.96 6.30 -14.73
N TRP A 68 17.27 7.53 -14.34
CA TRP A 68 17.88 8.51 -15.26
C TRP A 68 19.20 8.02 -15.86
N ARG A 69 20.08 7.50 -15.01
CA ARG A 69 21.40 7.02 -15.46
C ARG A 69 21.29 5.90 -16.49
N VAL A 70 20.44 4.90 -16.20
CA VAL A 70 20.33 3.70 -17.05
C VAL A 70 19.47 3.90 -18.30
N LEU A 71 18.57 4.88 -18.28
CA LEU A 71 17.66 5.16 -19.40
C LEU A 71 18.39 5.84 -20.55
N LYS A 72 18.18 5.38 -21.78
CA LYS A 72 18.71 6.00 -23.00
C LYS A 72 18.11 7.40 -23.19
N PRO A 73 18.85 8.35 -23.80
CA PRO A 73 18.31 9.66 -24.18
C PRO A 73 17.04 9.55 -25.05
N GLY A 74 16.11 10.46 -24.85
CA GLY A 74 14.82 10.51 -25.56
C GLY A 74 13.79 9.47 -25.12
N ARG A 75 14.12 8.58 -24.19
CA ARG A 75 13.28 7.47 -23.74
C ARG A 75 12.42 7.82 -22.51
N ARG A 76 11.53 6.91 -22.11
CA ARG A 76 10.44 7.17 -21.16
C ARG A 76 10.64 6.47 -19.82
N LEU A 77 10.26 7.20 -18.76
CA LEU A 77 10.02 6.67 -17.44
C LEU A 77 8.51 6.78 -17.15
N CYS A 78 7.86 5.66 -16.85
CA CYS A 78 6.43 5.59 -16.53
C CYS A 78 6.27 5.09 -15.09
N ILE A 79 5.67 5.90 -14.22
CA ILE A 79 5.48 5.58 -12.81
C ILE A 79 4.00 5.54 -12.49
N ASN A 80 3.50 4.35 -12.09
CA ASN A 80 2.17 4.21 -11.56
C ASN A 80 2.16 4.49 -10.07
N VAL A 81 1.40 5.48 -9.61
CA VAL A 81 1.33 5.87 -8.20
C VAL A 81 -0.05 6.42 -7.84
N GLY A 82 -0.57 6.02 -6.70
CA GLY A 82 -1.75 6.64 -6.08
C GLY A 82 -1.35 7.59 -4.97
N ASP A 83 -2.12 8.66 -4.81
CA ASP A 83 -2.04 9.48 -3.61
C ASP A 83 -2.50 8.66 -2.39
N GLN A 84 -2.03 9.04 -1.23
CA GLN A 84 -2.18 8.22 -0.04
C GLN A 84 -2.92 8.96 1.07
N PHE A 85 -3.95 8.34 1.64
CA PHE A 85 -4.57 8.86 2.85
C PHE A 85 -3.64 8.73 4.05
N ALA A 86 -3.30 9.85 4.65
CA ALA A 86 -2.68 9.89 5.96
C ALA A 86 -3.77 9.97 7.03
N ARG A 87 -3.80 8.98 7.93
CA ARG A 87 -4.74 8.98 9.05
C ARG A 87 -4.36 10.04 10.08
N ALA A 88 -5.37 10.52 10.83
CA ALA A 88 -5.15 11.47 11.91
C ALA A 88 -4.16 10.97 12.98
N THR A 89 -4.05 9.65 13.18
CA THR A 89 -3.06 9.02 14.07
C THR A 89 -1.60 9.21 13.60
N VAL A 90 -1.39 9.50 12.32
CA VAL A 90 -0.05 9.69 11.72
C VAL A 90 0.26 11.19 11.57
N TYR A 91 -0.74 11.96 11.14
CA TYR A 91 -0.58 13.38 10.79
C TYR A 91 -1.23 14.36 11.77
N GLY A 92 -1.92 13.87 12.80
CA GLY A 92 -2.75 14.71 13.68
C GLY A 92 -4.09 15.12 13.06
N GLN A 93 -4.25 14.97 11.75
CA GLN A 93 -5.48 15.24 10.99
C GLN A 93 -5.58 14.34 9.76
N TYR A 94 -6.78 14.18 9.21
CA TYR A 94 -6.94 13.54 7.91
C TYR A 94 -6.32 14.42 6.82
N LYS A 95 -5.46 13.82 6.01
CA LYS A 95 -4.79 14.49 4.89
C LYS A 95 -4.56 13.51 3.76
N VAL A 96 -4.60 14.00 2.53
CA VAL A 96 -4.08 13.28 1.36
C VAL A 96 -2.62 13.70 1.17
N ILE A 97 -1.73 12.71 1.05
CA ILE A 97 -0.32 12.91 0.68
C ILE A 97 -0.27 12.87 -0.84
N PRO A 98 0.06 13.98 -1.50
CA PRO A 98 0.09 14.05 -2.96
C PRO A 98 1.42 13.47 -3.49
N LEU A 99 1.56 12.14 -3.43
CA LEU A 99 2.80 11.45 -3.85
C LEU A 99 3.13 11.72 -5.32
N HIS A 100 2.10 11.80 -6.17
CA HIS A 100 2.29 12.13 -7.59
C HIS A 100 3.01 13.47 -7.79
N ALA A 101 2.64 14.51 -7.02
CA ALA A 101 3.23 15.83 -7.12
C ALA A 101 4.68 15.87 -6.65
N GLU A 102 5.00 15.16 -5.56
CA GLU A 102 6.38 15.03 -5.06
C GLU A 102 7.25 14.27 -6.06
N ILE A 103 6.76 13.19 -6.66
CA ILE A 103 7.49 12.43 -7.69
C ILE A 103 7.74 13.28 -8.94
N ILE A 104 6.77 14.10 -9.37
CA ILE A 104 6.97 15.05 -10.47
C ILE A 104 8.12 15.98 -10.13
N ALA A 105 8.12 16.60 -8.95
CA ALA A 105 9.18 17.52 -8.52
C ALA A 105 10.55 16.83 -8.45
N GLN A 106 10.61 15.58 -7.98
CA GLN A 106 11.84 14.76 -7.95
C GLN A 106 12.39 14.54 -9.36
N CYS A 107 11.55 14.06 -10.26
CA CYS A 107 11.96 13.73 -11.62
C CYS A 107 12.39 14.96 -12.42
N GLU A 108 11.68 16.10 -12.29
CA GLU A 108 12.07 17.35 -12.94
C GLU A 108 13.39 17.91 -12.35
N THR A 109 13.61 17.80 -11.04
CA THR A 109 14.90 18.17 -10.42
C THR A 109 16.06 17.32 -10.92
N ILE A 110 15.82 16.05 -11.23
CA ILE A 110 16.83 15.16 -11.86
C ILE A 110 17.12 15.55 -13.30
N GLY A 111 16.18 16.19 -13.98
CA GLY A 111 16.29 16.63 -15.37
C GLY A 111 15.34 15.96 -16.36
N PHE A 112 14.41 15.12 -15.91
CA PHE A 112 13.35 14.59 -16.77
C PHE A 112 12.38 15.70 -17.18
N ASP A 113 11.86 15.63 -18.42
CA ASP A 113 10.70 16.39 -18.85
C ASP A 113 9.42 15.67 -18.42
N TYR A 114 8.54 16.30 -17.65
CA TYR A 114 7.20 15.79 -17.37
C TYR A 114 6.30 15.97 -18.60
N LEU A 115 5.68 14.88 -19.07
CA LEU A 115 4.84 14.87 -20.28
C LEU A 115 3.34 14.77 -19.97
N GLY A 116 2.96 14.76 -18.71
CA GLY A 116 1.58 14.57 -18.26
C GLY A 116 1.34 13.24 -17.56
N ALA A 117 0.10 12.99 -17.22
CA ALA A 117 -0.32 11.74 -16.58
C ALA A 117 -1.52 11.14 -17.30
N ILE A 118 -1.62 9.81 -17.22
CA ILE A 118 -2.86 9.08 -17.49
C ILE A 118 -3.52 8.78 -16.15
N ILE A 119 -4.81 9.06 -16.03
CA ILE A 119 -5.61 8.71 -14.86
C ILE A 119 -6.14 7.30 -15.06
N TRP A 120 -5.66 6.36 -14.24
CA TRP A 120 -6.19 5.00 -14.25
C TRP A 120 -7.25 4.86 -13.17
N GLN A 121 -8.52 4.84 -13.61
CA GLN A 121 -9.64 4.57 -12.73
C GLN A 121 -9.74 3.07 -12.49
N LYS A 122 -9.50 2.68 -11.25
CA LYS A 122 -9.64 1.30 -10.80
C LYS A 122 -11.11 0.97 -10.59
N LYS A 123 -11.72 0.22 -11.50
CA LYS A 123 -13.02 -0.41 -11.21
C LYS A 123 -12.79 -1.56 -10.23
N THR A 124 -12.61 -1.26 -8.96
CA THR A 124 -12.30 -2.28 -7.96
C THR A 124 -13.56 -2.71 -7.23
N THR A 125 -13.62 -4.00 -6.91
CA THR A 125 -14.47 -4.53 -5.85
C THR A 125 -13.89 -4.21 -4.46
N MET A 126 -12.67 -3.67 -4.39
CA MET A 126 -12.06 -3.17 -3.18
C MET A 126 -12.63 -1.80 -2.85
N ARG A 127 -13.03 -1.66 -1.60
CA ARG A 127 -13.47 -0.38 -1.06
C ARG A 127 -12.25 0.35 -0.51
N PRO A 128 -11.74 1.42 -1.17
CA PRO A 128 -10.51 2.13 -0.77
C PRO A 128 -10.58 2.66 0.67
N SER A 129 -11.79 2.81 1.19
CA SER A 129 -12.10 3.26 2.54
C SER A 129 -12.01 2.17 3.62
N GLY A 130 -11.46 0.98 3.31
CA GLY A 130 -11.41 -0.13 4.26
C GLY A 130 -12.80 -0.70 4.61
N GLY A 131 -13.76 -0.58 3.68
CA GLY A 131 -15.13 -1.11 3.82
C GLY A 131 -16.19 -0.08 4.18
N ALA A 132 -15.84 1.18 4.40
CA ALA A 132 -16.84 2.24 4.55
C ALA A 132 -17.57 2.49 3.22
N VAL A 133 -18.89 2.61 3.27
CA VAL A 133 -19.73 2.87 2.09
C VAL A 133 -19.68 4.35 1.70
N VAL A 134 -19.38 5.22 2.67
CA VAL A 134 -19.23 6.67 2.54
C VAL A 134 -18.07 7.14 3.39
N MET A 135 -17.31 8.13 2.90
CA MET A 135 -16.19 8.70 3.62
C MET A 135 -16.53 10.08 4.16
N GLY A 136 -16.02 10.36 5.36
CA GLY A 136 -16.33 11.60 6.08
C GLY A 136 -17.50 11.44 7.07
N SER A 137 -18.15 12.53 7.38
CA SER A 137 -19.22 12.61 8.42
C SER A 137 -20.60 12.64 7.78
N PHE A 138 -21.00 11.56 7.15
CA PHE A 138 -22.37 11.44 6.60
C PHE A 138 -23.42 11.68 7.73
N PRO A 139 -24.49 12.45 7.51
CA PRO A 139 -24.94 13.05 6.25
C PRO A 139 -24.49 14.51 6.02
N TYR A 140 -23.50 15.01 6.73
CA TYR A 140 -23.09 16.42 6.70
C TYR A 140 -22.10 16.70 5.56
N PRO A 141 -22.53 17.33 4.43
CA PRO A 141 -21.70 17.48 3.22
C PRO A 141 -20.36 18.18 3.42
N PRO A 142 -20.22 19.23 4.26
CA PRO A 142 -18.92 19.89 4.44
C PRO A 142 -17.81 19.02 4.95
N ASN A 143 -18.14 17.90 5.59
CA ASN A 143 -17.18 16.93 6.13
C ASN A 143 -17.02 15.68 5.23
N GLY A 144 -17.54 15.72 4.02
CA GLY A 144 -17.35 14.65 3.03
C GLY A 144 -15.89 14.53 2.61
N ILE A 145 -15.43 13.32 2.36
CA ILE A 145 -14.07 13.02 1.87
C ILE A 145 -14.21 12.37 0.50
N VAL A 146 -13.48 12.90 -0.49
CA VAL A 146 -13.45 12.36 -1.84
C VAL A 146 -12.74 11.02 -1.83
N GLU A 147 -13.32 10.02 -2.47
CA GLU A 147 -12.74 8.68 -2.62
C GLU A 147 -11.57 8.73 -3.62
N LEU A 148 -10.47 8.06 -3.29
CA LEU A 148 -9.32 7.89 -4.19
C LEU A 148 -9.46 6.56 -4.92
N ASP A 149 -10.34 6.52 -5.94
CA ASP A 149 -10.62 5.33 -6.76
C ASP A 149 -9.77 5.25 -8.03
N TYR A 150 -8.73 6.08 -8.11
CA TYR A 150 -7.83 6.19 -9.25
C TYR A 150 -6.36 6.25 -8.82
N GLU A 151 -5.48 5.96 -9.77
CA GLU A 151 -4.04 6.20 -9.67
C GLU A 151 -3.56 7.02 -10.86
N TYR A 152 -2.39 7.64 -10.70
CA TYR A 152 -1.70 8.37 -11.75
C TYR A 152 -0.66 7.48 -12.41
N ILE A 153 -0.61 7.47 -13.74
CA ILE A 153 0.51 6.93 -14.50
C ILE A 153 1.28 8.15 -15.01
N LEU A 154 2.32 8.52 -14.27
CA LEU A 154 3.15 9.68 -14.58
C LEU A 154 4.09 9.36 -15.74
N LEU A 155 4.12 10.21 -16.75
CA LEU A 155 4.93 10.03 -17.95
C LEU A 155 6.05 11.06 -17.99
N PHE A 156 7.28 10.56 -18.05
CA PHE A 156 8.48 11.40 -18.13
C PHE A 156 9.32 11.02 -19.33
N ARG A 157 10.12 11.97 -19.80
CA ARG A 157 11.10 11.79 -20.86
C ARG A 157 12.49 12.21 -20.38
N LYS A 158 13.52 11.38 -20.60
CA LYS A 158 14.91 11.81 -20.53
C LYS A 158 15.20 12.64 -21.79
N PRO A 159 15.57 13.94 -21.70
CA PRO A 159 15.96 14.74 -22.85
C PRO A 159 17.05 14.09 -23.69
N GLY A 160 17.11 14.43 -24.96
CA GLY A 160 18.13 13.95 -25.88
C GLY A 160 17.57 13.33 -27.15
N LYS A 161 18.43 12.99 -28.07
CA LYS A 161 18.07 12.36 -29.34
C LYS A 161 17.83 10.88 -29.16
N VAL A 162 16.71 10.39 -29.71
CA VAL A 162 16.43 8.96 -29.79
C VAL A 162 17.36 8.34 -30.81
N GLU A 163 18.06 7.27 -30.44
CA GLU A 163 18.80 6.44 -31.38
C GLU A 163 17.83 5.87 -32.41
N LEU A 164 18.17 6.04 -33.69
CA LEU A 164 17.39 5.51 -34.82
C LEU A 164 17.51 3.98 -34.82
N LEU A 165 16.41 3.31 -34.61
CA LEU A 165 16.34 1.86 -34.69
C LEU A 165 15.99 1.40 -36.11
N ASP A 166 16.29 0.12 -36.38
CA ASP A 166 15.93 -0.57 -37.58
C ASP A 166 14.45 -0.36 -37.98
N SER A 167 14.22 -0.07 -39.28
CA SER A 167 12.87 0.15 -39.81
C SER A 167 11.98 -1.05 -39.61
N ALA A 168 12.50 -2.27 -39.70
CA ALA A 168 11.75 -3.51 -39.49
C ALA A 168 11.24 -3.63 -38.05
N ALA A 169 12.05 -3.29 -37.04
CA ALA A 169 11.63 -3.27 -35.65
C ALA A 169 10.53 -2.22 -35.41
N ARG A 170 10.60 -1.07 -36.08
CA ARG A 170 9.56 -0.02 -35.99
C ARG A 170 8.23 -0.48 -36.59
N GLU A 171 8.27 -1.06 -37.79
CA GLU A 171 7.07 -1.58 -38.44
C GLU A 171 6.41 -2.70 -37.64
N ALA A 172 7.21 -3.65 -37.16
CA ALA A 172 6.71 -4.76 -36.34
C ALA A 172 6.19 -4.33 -34.97
N SER A 173 6.54 -3.12 -34.50
CA SER A 173 6.04 -2.56 -33.23
C SER A 173 4.90 -1.59 -33.43
N ALA A 174 4.43 -1.36 -34.66
CA ALA A 174 3.37 -0.40 -34.95
C ALA A 174 2.09 -0.74 -34.18
N LEU A 175 1.42 0.30 -33.71
CA LEU A 175 0.10 0.19 -33.13
C LEU A 175 -0.98 0.35 -34.21
N SER A 176 -2.06 -0.40 -34.09
CA SER A 176 -3.26 -0.12 -34.84
C SER A 176 -3.87 1.23 -34.46
N ARG A 177 -4.73 1.78 -35.29
CA ARG A 177 -5.42 3.05 -35.03
C ARG A 177 -6.27 2.99 -33.74
N ASP A 178 -6.88 1.85 -33.47
CA ASP A 178 -7.74 1.69 -32.28
C ASP A 178 -6.92 1.51 -31.02
N GLU A 179 -5.79 0.78 -31.07
CA GLU A 179 -4.84 0.73 -29.97
C GLU A 179 -4.29 2.13 -29.66
N TRP A 180 -3.91 2.89 -30.70
CA TRP A 180 -3.42 4.26 -30.51
C TRP A 180 -4.43 5.13 -29.78
N LYS A 181 -5.70 5.15 -30.22
CA LYS A 181 -6.76 5.91 -29.58
C LYS A 181 -7.02 5.49 -28.14
N THR A 182 -6.97 4.17 -27.88
CA THR A 182 -7.21 3.59 -26.56
C THR A 182 -6.05 3.87 -25.60
N TYR A 183 -4.82 3.67 -26.06
CA TYR A 183 -3.63 3.74 -25.21
C TYR A 183 -3.23 5.19 -24.90
N PHE A 184 -3.32 6.09 -25.88
CA PHE A 184 -2.98 7.50 -25.69
C PHE A 184 -4.16 8.35 -25.18
N SER A 185 -5.20 7.70 -24.64
CA SER A 185 -6.26 8.37 -23.88
C SER A 185 -5.74 8.84 -22.52
N GLY A 186 -6.15 10.03 -22.08
CA GLY A 186 -5.82 10.56 -20.75
C GLY A 186 -6.50 9.82 -19.59
N HIS A 187 -7.45 8.93 -19.87
CA HIS A 187 -8.15 8.14 -18.86
C HIS A 187 -8.21 6.67 -19.28
N TRP A 188 -7.82 5.80 -18.37
CA TRP A 188 -7.94 4.35 -18.55
C TRP A 188 -8.94 3.79 -17.55
N HIS A 189 -9.79 2.87 -18.05
CA HIS A 189 -10.87 2.24 -17.28
C HIS A 189 -10.77 0.72 -17.41
N PHE A 190 -10.02 0.10 -16.51
CA PHE A 190 -9.97 -1.36 -16.40
C PHE A 190 -9.75 -1.76 -14.93
N ALA A 191 -10.20 -2.99 -14.61
CA ALA A 191 -10.11 -3.50 -13.25
C ALA A 191 -8.66 -3.66 -12.79
N GLY A 192 -8.42 -3.38 -11.51
CA GLY A 192 -7.20 -3.80 -10.82
C GLY A 192 -7.14 -5.32 -10.66
N GLU A 193 -5.97 -5.85 -10.30
CA GLU A 193 -5.81 -7.27 -10.00
C GLU A 193 -6.61 -7.65 -8.75
N ARG A 194 -7.28 -8.83 -8.78
CA ARG A 194 -7.92 -9.36 -7.57
C ARG A 194 -6.84 -9.85 -6.61
N GLN A 195 -6.82 -9.30 -5.41
CA GLN A 195 -5.85 -9.65 -4.35
C GLN A 195 -6.17 -11.03 -3.73
N ALA A 196 -6.15 -12.10 -4.51
CA ALA A 196 -6.40 -13.44 -3.98
C ALA A 196 -5.19 -14.04 -3.26
N LEU A 197 -3.97 -13.70 -3.67
CA LEU A 197 -2.73 -14.30 -3.14
C LEU A 197 -1.58 -13.30 -2.92
N HIS A 198 -1.59 -12.12 -3.56
CA HIS A 198 -0.52 -11.12 -3.42
C HIS A 198 -1.10 -9.70 -3.44
N GLU A 199 -0.80 -8.94 -2.40
CA GLU A 199 -1.23 -7.54 -2.26
C GLU A 199 -0.37 -6.60 -3.13
N ALA A 200 -1.00 -5.55 -3.68
CA ALA A 200 -0.36 -4.42 -4.36
C ALA A 200 0.27 -4.70 -5.75
N MET A 201 -0.34 -5.58 -6.57
CA MET A 201 0.06 -5.74 -7.97
C MET A 201 -0.86 -4.95 -8.90
N PHE A 202 -0.30 -4.38 -9.95
CA PHE A 202 -1.10 -3.89 -11.07
C PHE A 202 -1.35 -5.01 -12.09
N PRO A 203 -2.48 -4.96 -12.84
CA PRO A 203 -2.81 -5.96 -13.85
C PRO A 203 -1.86 -5.88 -15.04
N GLU A 204 -1.67 -6.99 -15.75
CA GLU A 204 -0.82 -7.07 -16.95
C GLU A 204 -1.17 -6.04 -18.03
N GLU A 205 -2.41 -5.61 -18.09
CA GLU A 205 -2.87 -4.62 -19.06
C GLU A 205 -2.15 -3.27 -18.92
N LEU A 206 -1.79 -2.86 -17.71
CA LEU A 206 -1.08 -1.61 -17.47
C LEU A 206 0.32 -1.61 -18.13
N PRO A 207 1.23 -2.53 -17.77
CA PRO A 207 2.54 -2.57 -18.43
C PRO A 207 2.42 -2.95 -19.91
N ARG A 208 1.43 -3.73 -20.33
CA ARG A 208 1.20 -4.08 -21.74
C ARG A 208 0.99 -2.84 -22.59
N ARG A 209 0.13 -1.93 -22.17
CA ARG A 209 -0.09 -0.66 -22.89
C ARG A 209 1.17 0.18 -22.92
N LEU A 210 1.80 0.42 -21.78
CA LEU A 210 2.98 1.27 -21.68
C LEU A 210 4.18 0.74 -22.51
N ILE A 211 4.41 -0.58 -22.48
CA ILE A 211 5.46 -1.22 -23.24
C ILE A 211 5.21 -1.09 -24.75
N ARG A 212 3.97 -1.29 -25.20
CA ARG A 212 3.59 -1.09 -26.60
C ARG A 212 3.64 0.36 -27.04
N MET A 213 3.30 1.31 -26.17
CA MET A 213 3.35 2.75 -26.46
C MET A 213 4.78 3.28 -26.61
N PHE A 214 5.71 2.78 -25.79
CA PHE A 214 7.00 3.48 -25.57
C PHE A 214 8.24 2.65 -25.80
N SER A 215 8.12 1.41 -26.30
CA SER A 215 9.26 0.58 -26.69
C SER A 215 9.02 -0.16 -28.00
N LEU A 216 10.12 -0.54 -28.67
CA LEU A 216 10.11 -1.35 -29.87
C LEU A 216 10.54 -2.79 -29.58
N LEU A 217 10.22 -3.72 -30.49
CA LEU A 217 10.67 -5.11 -30.41
C LEU A 217 12.20 -5.19 -30.26
N GLY A 218 12.66 -6.10 -29.38
CA GLY A 218 14.06 -6.30 -29.09
C GLY A 218 14.68 -5.29 -28.11
N GLU A 219 13.96 -4.23 -27.71
CA GLU A 219 14.44 -3.28 -26.71
C GLU A 219 14.30 -3.82 -25.29
N THR A 220 14.96 -3.17 -24.33
CA THR A 220 14.96 -3.58 -22.92
C THR A 220 14.09 -2.67 -22.06
N VAL A 221 13.21 -3.30 -21.27
CA VAL A 221 12.33 -2.66 -20.29
C VAL A 221 12.86 -2.92 -18.88
N LEU A 222 12.84 -1.90 -18.03
CA LEU A 222 13.26 -2.00 -16.62
C LEU A 222 12.07 -1.80 -15.66
N ASP A 223 12.03 -2.61 -14.62
CA ASP A 223 11.22 -2.36 -13.42
C ASP A 223 12.11 -2.38 -12.17
N PRO A 224 12.40 -1.21 -11.54
CA PRO A 224 13.20 -1.14 -10.32
C PRO A 224 12.51 -1.67 -9.06
N PHE A 225 11.21 -2.00 -9.13
CA PHE A 225 10.41 -2.59 -8.06
C PHE A 225 9.62 -3.78 -8.60
N ALA A 226 10.32 -4.80 -9.09
CA ALA A 226 9.75 -5.87 -9.89
C ALA A 226 8.63 -6.67 -9.20
N GLY A 227 8.64 -6.74 -7.86
CA GLY A 227 7.64 -7.48 -7.09
C GLY A 227 7.51 -8.92 -7.58
N SER A 228 6.33 -9.31 -8.01
CA SER A 228 6.07 -10.65 -8.57
C SER A 228 6.50 -10.81 -10.05
N GLY A 229 7.07 -9.79 -10.68
CA GLY A 229 7.59 -9.85 -12.05
C GLY A 229 6.58 -9.59 -13.17
N THR A 230 5.47 -8.92 -12.89
CA THR A 230 4.42 -8.66 -13.91
C THR A 230 4.93 -7.86 -15.10
N THR A 231 5.69 -6.77 -14.87
CA THR A 231 6.30 -5.97 -15.93
C THR A 231 7.25 -6.81 -16.78
N LEU A 232 8.07 -7.65 -16.12
CA LEU A 232 9.07 -8.49 -16.79
C LEU A 232 8.41 -9.53 -17.70
N LYS A 233 7.38 -10.22 -17.19
CA LYS A 233 6.58 -11.17 -17.97
C LYS A 233 6.02 -10.52 -19.23
N VAL A 234 5.34 -9.39 -19.05
CA VAL A 234 4.69 -8.70 -20.17
C VAL A 234 5.71 -8.20 -21.18
N ALA A 235 6.90 -7.76 -20.75
CA ALA A 235 7.97 -7.38 -21.66
C ALA A 235 8.41 -8.58 -22.52
N LEU A 236 8.66 -9.75 -21.91
CA LEU A 236 9.03 -10.98 -22.63
C LEU A 236 7.92 -11.43 -23.59
N ASP A 237 6.65 -11.45 -23.15
CA ASP A 237 5.49 -11.81 -23.98
C ASP A 237 5.36 -10.93 -25.22
N LEU A 238 5.82 -9.70 -25.14
CA LEU A 238 5.80 -8.72 -26.22
C LEU A 238 7.11 -8.69 -27.04
N GLY A 239 8.03 -9.62 -26.83
CA GLY A 239 9.31 -9.68 -27.53
C GLY A 239 10.32 -8.58 -27.15
N ARG A 240 10.23 -8.05 -25.93
CA ARG A 240 11.20 -7.14 -25.34
C ARG A 240 12.02 -7.89 -24.31
N SER A 241 13.28 -7.51 -24.14
CA SER A 241 14.06 -7.97 -22.99
C SER A 241 13.64 -7.22 -21.73
N ALA A 242 13.93 -7.79 -20.56
CA ALA A 242 13.51 -7.23 -19.28
C ALA A 242 14.67 -7.19 -18.27
N VAL A 243 14.71 -6.14 -17.45
CA VAL A 243 15.54 -6.04 -16.25
C VAL A 243 14.64 -5.76 -15.05
N GLY A 244 14.86 -6.46 -13.96
CA GLY A 244 14.09 -6.24 -12.72
C GLY A 244 14.99 -6.19 -11.50
N TYR A 245 14.67 -5.31 -10.57
CA TYR A 245 15.24 -5.28 -9.22
C TYR A 245 14.18 -5.63 -8.20
N GLU A 246 14.51 -6.50 -7.26
CA GLU A 246 13.65 -6.89 -6.15
C GLU A 246 14.50 -7.04 -4.89
N ILE A 247 14.04 -6.47 -3.78
CA ILE A 247 14.76 -6.54 -2.50
C ILE A 247 14.32 -7.74 -1.65
N GLN A 248 13.08 -8.22 -1.84
CA GLN A 248 12.48 -9.29 -1.04
C GLN A 248 12.74 -10.66 -1.66
N PRO A 249 13.55 -11.54 -0.99
CA PRO A 249 13.86 -12.87 -1.52
C PRO A 249 12.64 -13.75 -1.78
N ASN A 250 11.57 -13.58 -0.99
CA ASN A 250 10.35 -14.37 -1.10
C ASN A 250 9.59 -14.15 -2.41
N TYR A 251 9.89 -13.09 -3.16
CA TYR A 251 9.33 -12.86 -4.49
C TYR A 251 10.05 -13.64 -5.61
N ILE A 252 11.27 -14.12 -5.38
CA ILE A 252 12.04 -14.83 -6.41
C ILE A 252 11.34 -16.10 -6.92
N PRO A 253 10.76 -16.97 -6.07
CA PRO A 253 9.98 -18.13 -6.56
C PRO A 253 8.79 -17.72 -7.43
N LEU A 254 8.10 -16.65 -7.07
CA LEU A 254 6.94 -16.13 -7.82
C LEU A 254 7.37 -15.55 -9.18
N ILE A 255 8.49 -14.84 -9.21
CA ILE A 255 9.07 -14.35 -10.46
C ILE A 255 9.43 -15.53 -11.37
N ARG A 256 10.08 -16.58 -10.83
CA ARG A 256 10.43 -17.79 -11.60
C ARG A 256 9.20 -18.46 -12.21
N GLU A 257 8.15 -18.62 -11.41
CA GLU A 257 6.89 -19.19 -11.87
C GLU A 257 6.25 -18.32 -12.96
N LYS A 258 6.10 -17.02 -12.70
CA LYS A 258 5.47 -16.07 -13.62
C LYS A 258 6.24 -15.93 -14.94
N LEU A 259 7.56 -15.99 -14.92
CA LEU A 259 8.39 -15.96 -16.13
C LEU A 259 8.51 -17.32 -16.82
N GLY A 260 7.89 -18.36 -16.30
CA GLY A 260 7.88 -19.69 -16.91
C GLY A 260 9.25 -20.37 -16.97
N VAL A 261 10.14 -20.12 -16.01
CA VAL A 261 11.52 -20.64 -15.98
C VAL A 261 11.55 -22.17 -16.04
N ASN A 262 10.51 -22.85 -15.58
CA ASN A 262 10.40 -24.31 -15.55
C ASN A 262 9.56 -24.87 -16.73
N SER A 263 9.20 -24.06 -17.72
CA SER A 263 8.41 -24.51 -18.88
C SER A 263 9.30 -25.20 -19.92
N LEU A 264 8.69 -26.02 -20.80
CA LEU A 264 9.39 -26.71 -21.89
C LEU A 264 10.01 -25.73 -22.91
N ILE A 265 9.46 -24.51 -22.99
CA ILE A 265 9.97 -23.40 -23.83
C ILE A 265 10.25 -22.24 -22.86
N ALA A 266 11.23 -22.43 -21.98
CA ALA A 266 11.61 -21.40 -21.04
C ALA A 266 12.30 -20.23 -21.74
N PRO A 267 11.94 -18.98 -21.42
CA PRO A 267 12.74 -17.84 -21.84
C PRO A 267 14.12 -17.87 -21.16
N ASP A 268 15.10 -17.20 -21.74
CA ASP A 268 16.41 -17.02 -21.09
C ASP A 268 16.27 -16.04 -19.92
N VAL A 269 16.18 -16.57 -18.71
CA VAL A 269 16.00 -15.83 -17.46
C VAL A 269 17.20 -16.04 -16.56
N GLN A 270 17.91 -14.97 -16.25
CA GLN A 270 19.02 -14.96 -15.31
C GLN A 270 18.63 -14.27 -14.02
N ILE A 271 18.66 -15.00 -12.91
CA ILE A 271 18.38 -14.44 -11.58
C ILE A 271 19.70 -14.43 -10.79
N ARG A 272 20.09 -13.25 -10.35
CA ARG A 272 21.36 -13.02 -9.64
C ARG A 272 21.10 -12.31 -8.32
N THR A 273 21.74 -12.78 -7.26
CA THR A 273 21.75 -12.09 -5.97
C THR A 273 23.01 -11.24 -5.89
N ARG A 274 22.86 -9.97 -5.51
CA ARG A 274 24.00 -9.10 -5.21
C ARG A 274 24.68 -9.60 -3.93
N ALA A 275 25.94 -10.01 -4.04
CA ALA A 275 26.67 -10.63 -2.94
C ALA A 275 26.96 -9.66 -1.79
N THR A 276 27.16 -8.37 -2.10
CA THR A 276 27.45 -7.33 -1.10
C THR A 276 26.50 -6.15 -1.30
N ALA A 277 25.83 -5.73 -0.24
CA ALA A 277 25.00 -4.53 -0.29
C ALA A 277 25.85 -3.31 -0.67
N LEU A 278 25.39 -2.54 -1.66
CA LEU A 278 26.00 -1.27 -2.03
C LEU A 278 25.25 -0.14 -1.35
N PRO A 279 25.94 0.96 -0.96
CA PRO A 279 25.26 2.11 -0.42
C PRO A 279 24.32 2.72 -1.48
N PRO A 280 23.17 3.27 -1.08
CA PRO A 280 22.33 4.06 -1.96
C PRO A 280 23.11 5.22 -2.58
N VAL A 281 22.80 5.55 -3.84
CA VAL A 281 23.35 6.77 -4.44
C VAL A 281 22.87 8.00 -3.70
N GLU A 282 23.60 9.12 -3.77
CA GLU A 282 23.17 10.37 -3.18
C GLU A 282 21.85 10.86 -3.84
N PRO A 283 20.94 11.46 -3.06
CA PRO A 283 19.72 12.03 -3.62
C PRO A 283 20.07 13.13 -4.65
N PRO A 284 19.14 13.50 -5.53
CA PRO A 284 19.38 14.57 -6.48
C PRO A 284 19.64 15.89 -5.76
N GLU A 285 20.66 16.60 -6.18
CA GLU A 285 20.98 17.94 -5.67
C GLU A 285 19.81 18.89 -5.97
N GLY A 286 19.47 19.74 -4.99
CA GLY A 286 18.39 20.71 -5.12
C GLY A 286 16.97 20.16 -4.84
N TYR A 287 16.78 18.86 -4.71
CA TYR A 287 15.48 18.33 -4.29
C TYR A 287 15.29 18.44 -2.78
N GLN A 288 14.17 19.03 -2.41
CA GLN A 288 13.67 19.03 -1.02
C GLN A 288 12.16 18.75 -1.04
N PRO A 289 11.67 17.82 -0.22
CA PRO A 289 10.23 17.58 -0.11
C PRO A 289 9.48 18.86 0.25
N ARG A 290 8.39 19.14 -0.47
CA ARG A 290 7.56 20.34 -0.23
C ARG A 290 6.48 20.11 0.81
N ILE A 291 6.14 18.86 1.05
CA ILE A 291 5.19 18.45 2.06
C ILE A 291 5.84 18.41 3.44
N LYS A 292 5.08 18.77 4.47
CA LYS A 292 5.56 18.66 5.86
C LYS A 292 5.93 17.22 6.18
N ASP A 293 7.09 17.01 6.82
CA ASP A 293 7.50 15.68 7.27
C ASP A 293 6.55 15.10 8.31
N ALA A 294 6.41 13.79 8.29
CA ALA A 294 5.65 13.03 9.25
C ALA A 294 6.33 11.69 9.50
N ARG A 295 6.36 11.30 10.75
CA ARG A 295 6.73 9.93 11.13
C ARG A 295 5.46 9.21 11.55
N PRO A 296 5.24 7.99 11.05
CA PRO A 296 4.26 7.13 11.66
C PRO A 296 4.65 7.01 13.14
N GLN A 297 3.73 7.29 14.04
CA GLN A 297 3.98 7.01 15.45
C GLN A 297 4.13 5.49 15.58
N THR A 298 5.36 5.02 15.50
CA THR A 298 5.73 3.61 15.75
C THR A 298 5.43 3.23 17.19
N GLU A 299 5.23 4.21 18.05
CA GLU A 299 4.70 4.09 19.40
C GLU A 299 3.21 4.48 19.49
N SER A 300 2.37 3.98 18.59
CA SER A 300 1.06 3.62 19.07
C SER A 300 1.29 2.35 19.91
N PRO A 301 0.82 2.28 21.16
CA PRO A 301 0.88 1.05 21.95
C PRO A 301 0.15 -0.14 21.29
N LEU A 302 -0.18 0.02 20.02
CA LEU A 302 -0.91 -0.88 19.14
C LEU A 302 0.01 -1.81 18.31
N GLN A 303 1.35 -1.68 18.36
CA GLN A 303 2.28 -2.43 17.49
C GLN A 303 3.45 -3.11 18.22
N GLN A 304 3.52 -3.05 19.55
CA GLN A 304 4.40 -3.93 20.33
C GLN A 304 3.58 -5.04 20.96
N GLY A 305 3.18 -5.98 20.18
CA GLY A 305 2.56 -7.23 20.58
C GLY A 305 2.62 -8.16 19.39
N GLU A 306 2.90 -9.42 19.65
CA GLU A 306 2.67 -10.56 18.76
C GLU A 306 1.38 -10.35 17.93
N PRO A 307 1.21 -10.97 16.74
CA PRO A 307 -0.02 -10.83 15.96
C PRO A 307 -1.21 -11.01 16.90
N GLU A 308 -1.92 -9.90 17.16
CA GLU A 308 -2.98 -9.87 18.20
C GLU A 308 -3.94 -11.01 17.90
N ALA A 309 -3.97 -12.00 18.76
CA ALA A 309 -4.87 -13.13 18.61
C ALA A 309 -6.30 -12.59 18.53
N THR A 310 -6.93 -12.78 17.38
CA THR A 310 -8.35 -12.41 17.25
C THR A 310 -9.18 -13.51 17.87
N HIS A 311 -10.05 -13.14 18.79
CA HIS A 311 -11.00 -14.04 19.43
C HIS A 311 -12.38 -13.90 18.78
N LYS A 312 -13.10 -14.98 18.55
CA LYS A 312 -14.49 -14.93 18.14
C LYS A 312 -15.38 -14.86 19.39
N VAL A 313 -16.21 -13.84 19.50
CA VAL A 313 -17.20 -13.81 20.59
C VAL A 313 -18.32 -14.79 20.26
N VAL A 314 -18.50 -15.80 21.08
CA VAL A 314 -19.46 -16.88 20.84
C VAL A 314 -20.77 -16.68 21.60
N ALA A 315 -20.73 -16.00 22.75
CA ALA A 315 -21.92 -15.76 23.56
C ALA A 315 -21.74 -14.56 24.51
N LEU A 316 -22.86 -14.05 25.02
CA LEU A 316 -22.91 -13.18 26.20
C LEU A 316 -23.39 -14.00 27.39
N ARG A 317 -22.86 -13.68 28.56
CA ARG A 317 -23.30 -14.23 29.85
C ARG A 317 -23.58 -13.11 30.85
N ASN A 318 -24.45 -13.36 31.81
CA ASN A 318 -24.68 -12.50 32.95
C ASN A 318 -23.75 -12.89 34.09
N ASN A 319 -23.05 -11.92 34.68
CA ASN A 319 -22.11 -12.15 35.80
C ASN A 319 -22.77 -12.09 37.18
N GLY A 320 -24.10 -12.15 37.26
CA GLY A 320 -24.84 -12.09 38.54
C GLY A 320 -25.22 -10.67 38.97
N ASP A 321 -24.50 -9.67 38.54
CA ASP A 321 -24.76 -8.24 38.73
C ASP A 321 -25.38 -7.55 37.51
N HIS A 322 -25.83 -8.36 36.55
CA HIS A 322 -26.37 -7.93 35.26
C HIS A 322 -25.38 -7.26 34.31
N THR A 323 -24.07 -7.26 34.62
CA THR A 323 -23.04 -6.76 33.70
C THR A 323 -22.81 -7.79 32.58
N PRO A 324 -22.85 -7.38 31.29
CA PRO A 324 -22.63 -8.30 30.19
C PRO A 324 -21.17 -8.76 30.15
N VAL A 325 -20.96 -10.06 30.16
CA VAL A 325 -19.65 -10.72 29.99
C VAL A 325 -19.61 -11.48 28.68
N LEU A 326 -18.57 -11.29 27.93
CA LEU A 326 -18.38 -11.92 26.63
C LEU A 326 -17.60 -13.24 26.80
N LEU A 327 -18.08 -14.30 26.17
CA LEU A 327 -17.38 -15.57 26.07
C LEU A 327 -16.75 -15.66 24.67
N THR A 328 -15.48 -16.00 24.60
CA THR A 328 -14.74 -16.19 23.34
C THR A 328 -14.62 -17.67 22.96
N ASP A 329 -14.29 -17.93 21.69
CA ASP A 329 -14.00 -19.27 21.16
C ASP A 329 -12.77 -19.93 21.82
N SER A 330 -11.88 -19.14 22.40
CA SER A 330 -10.75 -19.62 23.21
C SER A 330 -11.11 -19.96 24.67
N GLY A 331 -12.38 -19.79 25.06
CA GLY A 331 -12.85 -20.02 26.44
C GLY A 331 -12.61 -18.86 27.40
N LEU A 332 -12.02 -17.75 26.93
CA LEU A 332 -11.80 -16.57 27.75
C LEU A 332 -13.11 -15.85 28.01
N THR A 333 -13.36 -15.49 29.28
CA THR A 333 -14.48 -14.63 29.71
C THR A 333 -13.97 -13.20 29.89
N VAL A 334 -14.61 -12.25 29.21
CA VAL A 334 -14.16 -10.85 29.13
C VAL A 334 -15.22 -9.90 29.61
N SER A 335 -14.87 -9.00 30.52
CA SER A 335 -15.68 -7.82 30.89
C SER A 335 -15.20 -6.57 30.14
N LEU A 336 -16.10 -5.64 29.88
CA LEU A 336 -15.78 -4.40 29.17
C LEU A 336 -15.18 -3.38 30.14
N LEU A 337 -13.86 -3.21 30.12
CA LEU A 337 -13.13 -2.32 31.03
C LEU A 337 -13.50 -0.86 30.82
N GLY A 338 -13.69 -0.15 31.95
CA GLY A 338 -13.87 1.29 32.00
C GLY A 338 -15.30 1.77 31.70
N ILE A 339 -16.26 0.85 31.60
CA ILE A 339 -17.66 1.20 31.44
C ILE A 339 -18.53 0.48 32.48
N VAL A 340 -19.60 1.11 32.84
CA VAL A 340 -20.67 0.56 33.70
C VAL A 340 -21.99 0.64 32.94
N VAL A 341 -22.74 -0.44 32.90
CA VAL A 341 -24.07 -0.47 32.29
C VAL A 341 -25.13 -0.30 33.39
N PRO A 342 -25.81 0.84 33.42
CA PRO A 342 -26.88 1.05 34.42
C PRO A 342 -28.02 0.05 34.27
N PRO A 343 -28.73 -0.32 35.33
CA PRO A 343 -29.82 -1.32 35.29
C PRO A 343 -30.88 -1.05 34.22
N HIS A 344 -31.25 0.20 34.02
CA HIS A 344 -32.28 0.61 33.06
C HIS A 344 -31.81 0.58 31.59
N LEU A 345 -30.52 0.42 31.34
CA LEU A 345 -29.91 0.32 29.98
C LEU A 345 -29.46 -1.10 29.62
N GLN A 346 -29.59 -2.05 30.53
CA GLN A 346 -29.07 -3.40 30.36
C GLN A 346 -29.64 -4.11 29.13
N GLU A 347 -30.93 -4.08 28.91
CA GLU A 347 -31.57 -4.71 27.76
C GLU A 347 -31.04 -4.13 26.44
N GLN A 348 -30.96 -2.80 26.37
CA GLN A 348 -30.45 -2.12 25.18
C GLN A 348 -28.95 -2.42 24.94
N ALA A 349 -28.15 -2.46 26.00
CA ALA A 349 -26.73 -2.82 25.91
C ALA A 349 -26.54 -4.28 25.47
N TRP A 350 -27.35 -5.21 25.97
CA TRP A 350 -27.37 -6.61 25.53
C TRP A 350 -27.74 -6.76 24.08
N ASP A 351 -28.80 -6.11 23.63
CA ASP A 351 -29.23 -6.12 22.24
C ASP A 351 -28.14 -5.59 21.31
N TYR A 352 -27.49 -4.49 21.70
CA TYR A 352 -26.35 -3.95 20.96
C TYR A 352 -25.21 -4.96 20.84
N LEU A 353 -24.79 -5.55 21.97
CA LEU A 353 -23.68 -6.50 21.96
C LEU A 353 -24.03 -7.78 21.20
N ASN A 354 -25.26 -8.30 21.36
CA ASN A 354 -25.72 -9.46 20.58
C ASN A 354 -25.72 -9.18 19.07
N ARG A 355 -26.21 -8.03 18.67
CA ARG A 355 -26.35 -7.68 17.25
C ARG A 355 -25.03 -7.36 16.58
N TYR A 356 -24.11 -6.71 17.29
CA TYR A 356 -22.91 -6.14 16.67
C TYR A 356 -21.60 -6.79 17.09
N VAL A 357 -21.56 -7.55 18.16
CA VAL A 357 -20.35 -8.15 18.73
C VAL A 357 -20.39 -9.68 18.72
N VAL A 358 -21.48 -10.30 19.12
CA VAL A 358 -21.61 -11.77 19.09
C VAL A 358 -21.49 -12.31 17.67
N GLY A 359 -20.74 -13.39 17.51
CA GLY A 359 -20.42 -13.99 16.20
C GLY A 359 -19.29 -13.28 15.44
N LYS A 360 -18.79 -12.15 15.92
CA LYS A 360 -17.70 -11.40 15.28
C LYS A 360 -16.35 -11.77 15.87
N ARG A 361 -15.29 -11.59 15.05
CA ARG A 361 -13.92 -11.59 15.55
C ARG A 361 -13.60 -10.23 16.16
N VAL A 362 -12.96 -10.24 17.33
CA VAL A 362 -12.60 -9.07 18.12
C VAL A 362 -11.13 -9.11 18.50
N LEU A 363 -10.57 -7.94 18.72
CA LEU A 363 -9.26 -7.75 19.31
C LEU A 363 -9.45 -7.33 20.76
N LEU A 364 -8.81 -8.01 21.69
CA LEU A 364 -8.85 -7.71 23.11
C LEU A 364 -7.55 -7.02 23.52
N ARG A 365 -7.67 -5.93 24.29
CA ARG A 365 -6.54 -5.23 24.86
C ARG A 365 -6.67 -5.14 26.35
N PHE A 366 -5.64 -5.58 27.02
CA PHE A 366 -5.56 -5.54 28.46
C PHE A 366 -4.91 -4.23 28.92
N ASP A 367 -5.40 -3.69 30.03
CA ASP A 367 -4.85 -2.45 30.59
C ASP A 367 -3.64 -2.78 31.50
N PRO A 368 -2.49 -2.11 31.31
CA PRO A 368 -1.35 -2.30 32.21
C PRO A 368 -1.62 -1.95 33.69
N LEU A 369 -2.64 -1.12 33.93
CA LEU A 369 -3.07 -0.72 35.28
C LEU A 369 -3.98 -1.75 35.94
N ARG A 370 -4.40 -2.78 35.20
CA ARG A 370 -5.26 -3.87 35.68
C ARG A 370 -4.63 -5.20 35.36
N GLY A 371 -4.71 -6.13 36.29
CA GLY A 371 -4.19 -7.50 36.07
C GLY A 371 -5.08 -8.29 35.10
N THR A 372 -4.50 -9.27 34.43
CA THR A 372 -5.24 -10.24 33.59
C THR A 372 -5.71 -11.47 34.40
N SER A 373 -5.46 -11.49 35.69
CA SER A 373 -5.82 -12.60 36.61
C SER A 373 -7.28 -12.55 37.10
N GLU A 374 -8.01 -11.50 36.83
CA GLU A 374 -9.43 -11.38 37.19
C GLU A 374 -10.30 -12.24 36.26
N THR A 375 -11.35 -12.84 36.80
CA THR A 375 -12.35 -13.56 36.00
C THR A 375 -13.75 -12.99 36.34
N PRO A 376 -14.44 -12.36 35.36
CA PRO A 376 -14.06 -12.14 33.96
C PRO A 376 -12.89 -11.15 33.79
N THR A 377 -12.03 -11.41 32.80
CA THR A 377 -10.86 -10.56 32.53
C THR A 377 -11.27 -9.22 31.97
N PRO A 378 -10.93 -8.09 32.60
CA PRO A 378 -11.28 -6.77 32.11
C PRO A 378 -10.44 -6.40 30.86
N ALA A 379 -11.10 -6.04 29.76
CA ALA A 379 -10.42 -5.69 28.52
C ALA A 379 -11.12 -4.58 27.75
N TYR A 380 -10.35 -3.89 26.93
CA TYR A 380 -10.86 -3.03 25.88
C TYR A 380 -11.12 -3.89 24.63
N LEU A 381 -12.32 -3.80 24.09
CA LEU A 381 -12.78 -4.61 22.97
C LEU A 381 -12.85 -3.79 21.69
N TYR A 382 -12.19 -4.27 20.65
CA TYR A 382 -12.22 -3.68 19.31
C TYR A 382 -12.76 -4.70 18.31
N LEU A 383 -13.66 -4.28 17.43
CA LEU A 383 -14.00 -5.07 16.25
C LEU A 383 -12.83 -5.04 15.26
N THR A 384 -12.78 -6.00 14.32
CA THR A 384 -11.74 -6.06 13.28
C THR A 384 -11.69 -4.82 12.37
N ASN A 385 -12.80 -4.10 12.25
CA ASN A 385 -12.85 -2.77 11.61
C ASN A 385 -12.35 -1.62 12.52
N ARG A 386 -11.73 -1.96 13.66
CA ARG A 386 -11.18 -1.03 14.67
C ARG A 386 -12.21 -0.19 15.42
N LEU A 387 -13.48 -0.54 15.36
CA LEU A 387 -14.50 0.09 16.23
C LEU A 387 -14.18 -0.23 17.68
N PHE A 388 -13.97 0.79 18.51
CA PHE A 388 -13.74 0.66 19.95
C PHE A 388 -15.09 0.53 20.66
N VAL A 389 -15.50 -0.70 20.99
CA VAL A 389 -16.84 -1.03 21.49
C VAL A 389 -17.13 -0.36 22.82
N ASN A 390 -16.18 -0.40 23.79
CA ASN A 390 -16.35 0.21 25.11
C ASN A 390 -16.75 1.70 24.99
N ARG A 391 -15.96 2.46 24.22
CA ARG A 391 -16.22 3.88 23.98
C ARG A 391 -17.53 4.10 23.22
N LYS A 392 -17.79 3.26 22.21
CA LYS A 392 -18.99 3.39 21.37
C LYS A 392 -20.28 3.21 22.18
N MET A 393 -20.27 2.33 23.15
CA MET A 393 -21.40 2.16 24.04
C MET A 393 -21.68 3.41 24.89
N ILE A 394 -20.64 4.12 25.34
CA ILE A 394 -20.81 5.42 26.03
C ILE A 394 -21.37 6.46 25.06
N GLU A 395 -20.78 6.60 23.87
CA GLU A 395 -21.24 7.57 22.86
C GLU A 395 -22.70 7.36 22.42
N MET A 396 -23.23 6.15 22.56
CA MET A 396 -24.59 5.79 22.24
C MET A 396 -25.53 5.88 23.46
N GLY A 397 -25.05 6.26 24.63
CA GLY A 397 -25.82 6.30 25.86
C GLY A 397 -26.21 4.92 26.39
N LEU A 398 -25.52 3.85 25.99
CA LEU A 398 -25.77 2.48 26.44
C LEU A 398 -24.94 2.07 27.65
N ALA A 399 -23.96 2.87 28.03
CA ALA A 399 -23.10 2.69 29.18
C ALA A 399 -22.59 4.04 29.69
N GLN A 400 -22.15 4.09 30.91
CA GLN A 400 -21.51 5.23 31.56
C GLN A 400 -20.01 4.94 31.76
N ALA A 401 -19.20 5.99 31.88
CA ALA A 401 -17.79 5.85 32.22
C ALA A 401 -17.64 5.39 33.69
N ASP A 402 -16.81 4.38 33.93
CA ASP A 402 -16.46 3.96 35.27
C ASP A 402 -15.61 5.05 35.96
N ARG A 403 -16.20 5.66 37.01
CA ARG A 403 -15.56 6.72 37.79
C ARG A 403 -14.83 6.19 39.02
N ASN A 404 -15.06 4.93 39.38
CA ASN A 404 -14.59 4.34 40.65
C ASN A 404 -13.23 3.69 40.54
N HIS A 405 -12.80 3.30 39.33
CA HIS A 405 -11.56 2.59 39.12
C HIS A 405 -10.58 3.39 38.27
N ALA A 406 -9.30 3.08 38.43
CA ALA A 406 -8.25 3.61 37.56
C ALA A 406 -8.10 2.73 36.31
N TYR A 407 -8.09 3.33 35.13
CA TYR A 407 -7.81 2.70 33.84
C TYR A 407 -7.33 3.76 32.84
N ARG A 408 -6.61 3.31 31.82
CA ARG A 408 -5.89 4.18 30.86
C ARG A 408 -6.76 5.21 30.15
N TYR A 409 -8.00 4.87 29.80
CA TYR A 409 -8.88 5.75 29.01
C TYR A 409 -9.91 6.51 29.85
N ARG A 410 -9.74 6.59 31.17
CA ARG A 410 -10.71 7.15 32.10
C ARG A 410 -11.19 8.57 31.71
N GLU A 411 -10.26 9.50 31.50
CA GLU A 411 -10.61 10.88 31.13
C GLU A 411 -11.32 10.96 29.79
N ARG A 412 -10.89 10.14 28.82
CA ARG A 412 -11.51 10.09 27.49
C ARG A 412 -12.92 9.52 27.51
N PHE A 413 -13.22 8.59 28.41
CA PHE A 413 -14.54 8.01 28.56
C PHE A 413 -15.46 8.98 29.25
N ILE A 414 -15.00 9.68 30.29
CA ILE A 414 -15.77 10.74 30.98
C ILE A 414 -16.10 11.87 29.96
N ALA A 415 -15.14 12.35 29.20
CA ALA A 415 -15.39 13.37 28.20
C ALA A 415 -16.35 12.90 27.08
N ALA A 416 -16.34 11.63 26.71
CA ALA A 416 -17.30 11.06 25.75
C ALA A 416 -18.72 11.01 26.30
N GLU A 417 -18.88 10.71 27.60
CA GLU A 417 -20.17 10.71 28.31
C GLU A 417 -20.73 12.13 28.42
N GLU A 418 -19.91 13.10 28.83
CA GLU A 418 -20.32 14.52 28.96
C GLU A 418 -20.78 15.09 27.60
N LYS A 419 -20.12 14.73 26.54
CA LYS A 419 -20.48 15.14 25.17
C LYS A 419 -21.77 14.48 24.67
N GLN A 420 -22.10 13.30 25.14
CA GLN A 420 -23.34 12.60 24.79
C GLN A 420 -24.56 13.20 25.56
N ALA A 421 -24.34 13.75 26.77
CA ALA A 421 -25.37 14.35 27.60
C ALA A 421 -25.70 15.80 27.25
N SER A 422 -24.83 16.48 26.45
CA SER A 422 -25.02 17.83 25.91
C SER A 422 -25.72 17.80 24.55
#